data_dfdc3df1eb95a00f743ba43657ecb939
#
_entry.id   dfdc3df1eb95a00f743ba43657ecb939
#
_cell.length_a   1.000
_cell.length_b   1.000
_cell.length_c   1.000
_cell.angle_alpha   90.00
_cell.angle_beta   90.00
_cell.angle_gamma   90.00
#
_symmetry.space_group_name_H-M   'P 1'
#
loop_
_entity.id
_entity.type
_entity.pdbx_description
1 polymer ?
#
loop_
_entity_poly.entity_id
_entity_poly.type
_entity_poly.pdbx_seq_one_letter_code
_entity_poly.pdbx_strand_id
1 'polypeptide(L)'
;MPKIVDHDQRRLELVDATWRIIAKLGMEGATMREIAEEAGFANGALKPYFPTKDLLLTSAFGHVFNRTNQRIATMTEGLSGVAALRAFCAEVLPLDEERVNEARIVIPFWQKALNDADMAALHSESMSQWHTTITAHCAAARAAGEIATPIGDAAVADHLLNMMLGAQIVVALSPAEHFSQDLAGQLDNYLALLAG
;
A
#
# COMPACT_ATOMS: atom_id res chain seq x y z
N MET A 1 36.94 -12.56 -12.95
CA MET A 1 36.60 -11.37 -12.17
C MET A 1 35.49 -11.75 -11.21
N PRO A 2 35.59 -11.52 -9.90
CA PRO A 2 34.48 -11.75 -8.99
C PRO A 2 33.36 -10.78 -9.39
N LYS A 3 32.15 -11.32 -9.60
CA LYS A 3 30.94 -10.53 -9.85
C LYS A 3 30.68 -9.70 -8.60
N ILE A 4 30.80 -8.38 -8.67
CA ILE A 4 30.38 -7.52 -7.56
C ILE A 4 28.89 -7.80 -7.37
N VAL A 5 28.56 -8.40 -6.24
CA VAL A 5 27.15 -8.67 -5.89
C VAL A 5 26.58 -7.34 -5.44
N ASP A 6 25.66 -6.80 -6.21
CA ASP A 6 24.88 -5.64 -5.81
C ASP A 6 23.92 -6.10 -4.69
N HIS A 7 24.28 -5.76 -3.46
CA HIS A 7 23.53 -6.15 -2.27
C HIS A 7 22.12 -5.52 -2.25
N ASP A 8 21.98 -4.31 -2.76
CA ASP A 8 20.68 -3.62 -2.77
C ASP A 8 19.76 -4.23 -3.83
N GLN A 9 20.28 -4.51 -5.02
CA GLN A 9 19.54 -5.23 -6.06
C GLN A 9 19.08 -6.62 -5.57
N ARG A 10 19.93 -7.34 -4.85
CA ARG A 10 19.59 -8.65 -4.26
C ARG A 10 18.52 -8.55 -3.18
N ARG A 11 18.53 -7.50 -2.37
CA ARG A 11 17.45 -7.24 -1.40
C ARG A 11 16.12 -7.03 -2.09
N LEU A 12 16.09 -6.25 -3.17
CA LEU A 12 14.87 -6.03 -3.96
C LEU A 12 14.34 -7.34 -4.59
N GLU A 13 15.22 -8.16 -5.17
CA GLU A 13 14.82 -9.47 -5.73
C GLU A 13 14.16 -10.37 -4.66
N LEU A 14 14.67 -10.35 -3.41
CA LEU A 14 14.10 -11.10 -2.30
C LEU A 14 12.76 -10.53 -1.83
N VAL A 15 12.63 -9.21 -1.81
CA VAL A 15 11.35 -8.53 -1.50
C VAL A 15 10.30 -8.88 -2.55
N ASP A 16 10.65 -8.85 -3.84
CA ASP A 16 9.76 -9.23 -4.94
C ASP A 16 9.37 -10.72 -4.88
N ALA A 17 10.31 -11.60 -4.55
CA ALA A 17 10.00 -13.03 -4.35
C ALA A 17 9.06 -13.23 -3.15
N THR A 18 9.27 -12.48 -2.07
CA THR A 18 8.39 -12.52 -0.90
C THR A 18 6.97 -12.12 -1.28
N TRP A 19 6.83 -11.06 -2.07
CA TRP A 19 5.55 -10.60 -2.58
C TRP A 19 4.84 -11.70 -3.38
N ARG A 20 5.54 -12.34 -4.34
CA ARG A 20 4.96 -13.43 -5.14
C ARG A 20 4.54 -14.63 -4.29
N ILE A 21 5.34 -15.03 -3.32
CA ILE A 21 5.05 -16.16 -2.43
C ILE A 21 3.88 -15.86 -1.51
N ILE A 22 3.82 -14.65 -0.92
CA ILE A 22 2.68 -14.25 -0.09
C ILE A 22 1.38 -14.20 -0.91
N ALA A 23 1.42 -13.66 -2.12
CA ALA A 23 0.26 -13.65 -3.02
C ALA A 23 -0.22 -15.07 -3.38
N LYS A 24 0.71 -16.03 -3.55
CA LYS A 24 0.43 -17.40 -3.98
C LYS A 24 0.02 -18.33 -2.83
N LEU A 25 0.70 -18.28 -1.70
CA LEU A 25 0.60 -19.24 -0.59
C LEU A 25 0.04 -18.63 0.70
N GLY A 26 -0.20 -17.32 0.72
CA GLY A 26 -0.52 -16.57 1.93
C GLY A 26 0.71 -16.40 2.85
N MET A 27 0.52 -15.66 3.94
CA MET A 27 1.60 -15.31 4.87
C MET A 27 2.20 -16.52 5.60
N GLU A 28 1.37 -17.51 5.96
CA GLU A 28 1.85 -18.71 6.65
C GLU A 28 2.68 -19.61 5.75
N GLY A 29 2.27 -19.73 4.48
CA GLY A 29 3.00 -20.47 3.46
C GLY A 29 4.30 -19.81 3.02
N ALA A 30 4.50 -18.53 3.24
CA ALA A 30 5.68 -17.78 2.89
C ALA A 30 6.83 -18.04 3.89
N THR A 31 7.48 -19.19 3.81
CA THR A 31 8.66 -19.49 4.62
C THR A 31 9.93 -18.92 4.00
N MET A 32 10.98 -18.69 4.82
CA MET A 32 12.29 -18.23 4.32
C MET A 32 12.87 -19.16 3.26
N ARG A 33 12.56 -20.46 3.33
CA ARG A 33 13.01 -21.47 2.35
C ARG A 33 12.29 -21.27 1.00
N GLU A 34 10.98 -21.13 1.01
CA GLU A 34 10.17 -20.94 -0.19
C GLU A 34 10.47 -19.60 -0.88
N ILE A 35 10.70 -18.56 -0.09
CA ILE A 35 11.14 -17.25 -0.61
C ILE A 35 12.53 -17.37 -1.27
N ALA A 36 13.47 -18.10 -0.65
CA ALA A 36 14.79 -18.34 -1.24
C ALA A 36 14.68 -19.09 -2.57
N GLU A 37 13.87 -20.14 -2.60
CA GLU A 37 13.65 -20.96 -3.80
C GLU A 37 13.01 -20.13 -4.93
N GLU A 38 11.97 -19.36 -4.63
CA GLU A 38 11.32 -18.45 -5.57
C GLU A 38 12.28 -17.40 -6.15
N ALA A 39 13.20 -16.88 -5.32
CA ALA A 39 14.20 -15.91 -5.71
C ALA A 39 15.42 -16.53 -6.42
N GLY A 40 15.48 -17.86 -6.54
CA GLY A 40 16.63 -18.56 -7.12
C GLY A 40 17.88 -18.58 -6.23
N PHE A 41 17.70 -18.45 -4.90
CA PHE A 41 18.78 -18.49 -3.92
C PHE A 41 18.89 -19.87 -3.27
N ALA A 42 20.11 -20.25 -2.90
CA ALA A 42 20.31 -21.44 -2.06
C ALA A 42 19.66 -21.24 -0.68
N ASN A 43 19.18 -22.35 -0.09
CA ASN A 43 18.62 -22.33 1.25
C ASN A 43 19.65 -21.77 2.26
N GLY A 44 19.26 -20.78 3.05
CA GLY A 44 20.13 -20.10 3.99
C GLY A 44 20.89 -18.88 3.44
N ALA A 45 20.88 -18.64 2.12
CA ALA A 45 21.52 -17.48 1.51
C ALA A 45 20.76 -16.16 1.80
N LEU A 46 19.55 -16.24 2.37
CA LEU A 46 18.77 -15.06 2.76
C LEU A 46 19.26 -14.43 4.06
N LYS A 47 19.82 -15.21 4.98
CA LYS A 47 20.20 -14.73 6.32
C LYS A 47 21.09 -13.47 6.32
N PRO A 48 22.07 -13.31 5.41
CA PRO A 48 22.86 -12.08 5.32
C PRO A 48 22.06 -10.85 4.92
N TYR A 49 20.94 -10.99 4.21
CA TYR A 49 20.07 -9.91 3.76
C TYR A 49 18.92 -9.66 4.73
N PHE A 50 18.30 -10.73 5.19
CA PHE A 50 17.15 -10.71 6.09
C PHE A 50 17.33 -11.79 7.18
N PRO A 51 17.87 -11.42 8.35
CA PRO A 51 18.06 -12.35 9.47
C PRO A 51 16.78 -13.02 9.94
N THR A 52 15.62 -12.31 9.84
CA THR A 52 14.32 -12.80 10.27
C THR A 52 13.25 -12.57 9.19
N LYS A 53 12.16 -13.36 9.27
CA LYS A 53 10.98 -13.17 8.43
C LYS A 53 10.32 -11.81 8.67
N ASP A 54 10.37 -11.29 9.90
CA ASP A 54 9.77 -10.01 10.26
C ASP A 54 10.49 -8.84 9.59
N LEU A 55 11.82 -8.85 9.54
CA LEU A 55 12.60 -7.86 8.79
C LEU A 55 12.31 -7.90 7.29
N LEU A 56 12.10 -9.10 6.74
CA LEU A 56 11.72 -9.25 5.35
C LEU A 56 10.30 -8.71 5.10
N LEU A 57 9.34 -8.98 6.00
CA LEU A 57 7.98 -8.46 5.92
C LEU A 57 7.96 -6.92 6.03
N THR A 58 8.73 -6.35 6.95
CA THR A 58 8.90 -4.89 7.08
C THR A 58 9.44 -4.27 5.78
N SER A 59 10.44 -4.91 5.18
CA SER A 59 11.01 -4.47 3.89
C SER A 59 10.01 -4.61 2.74
N ALA A 60 9.20 -5.67 2.73
CA ALA A 60 8.15 -5.87 1.74
C ALA A 60 7.05 -4.80 1.85
N PHE A 61 6.63 -4.45 3.08
CA PHE A 61 5.70 -3.34 3.30
C PHE A 61 6.28 -2.01 2.79
N GLY A 62 7.52 -1.69 3.16
CA GLY A 62 8.19 -0.47 2.69
C GLY A 62 8.31 -0.41 1.16
N HIS A 63 8.56 -1.55 0.52
CA HIS A 63 8.62 -1.65 -0.95
C HIS A 63 7.25 -1.37 -1.59
N VAL A 64 6.18 -2.00 -1.09
CA VAL A 64 4.80 -1.75 -1.54
C VAL A 64 4.46 -0.27 -1.36
N PHE A 65 4.69 0.31 -0.18
CA PHE A 65 4.42 1.71 0.10
C PHE A 65 5.16 2.65 -0.85
N ASN A 66 6.45 2.40 -1.12
CA ASN A 66 7.24 3.20 -2.05
C ASN A 66 6.74 3.08 -3.51
N ARG A 67 6.38 1.88 -3.96
CA ARG A 67 5.79 1.67 -5.30
C ARG A 67 4.46 2.41 -5.44
N THR A 68 3.60 2.30 -4.46
CA THR A 68 2.32 3.03 -4.43
C THR A 68 2.56 4.54 -4.49
N ASN A 69 3.51 5.07 -3.71
CA ASN A 69 3.86 6.50 -3.74
C ASN A 69 4.41 6.95 -5.10
N GLN A 70 5.20 6.11 -5.78
CA GLN A 70 5.69 6.40 -7.13
C GLN A 70 4.54 6.47 -8.14
N ARG A 71 3.57 5.53 -8.08
CA ARG A 71 2.37 5.59 -8.93
C ARG A 71 1.54 6.83 -8.62
N ILE A 72 1.31 7.13 -7.33
CA ILE A 72 0.60 8.35 -6.91
C ILE A 72 1.27 9.58 -7.51
N ALA A 73 2.59 9.73 -7.36
CA ALA A 73 3.33 10.88 -7.89
C ALA A 73 3.15 11.03 -9.40
N THR A 74 3.22 9.92 -10.15
CA THR A 74 3.02 9.92 -11.61
C THR A 74 1.58 10.28 -11.98
N MET A 75 0.59 9.69 -11.30
CA MET A 75 -0.82 9.87 -11.64
C MET A 75 -1.39 11.21 -11.19
N THR A 76 -0.76 11.86 -10.21
CA THR A 76 -1.15 13.20 -9.73
C THR A 76 -0.36 14.32 -10.38
N GLU A 77 0.63 14.02 -11.24
CA GLU A 77 1.44 15.04 -11.91
C GLU A 77 0.55 16.00 -12.73
N GLY A 78 0.71 17.29 -12.44
CA GLY A 78 -0.09 18.34 -13.08
C GLY A 78 -1.56 18.42 -12.64
N LEU A 79 -2.02 17.55 -11.74
CA LEU A 79 -3.36 17.60 -11.17
C LEU A 79 -3.39 18.40 -9.87
N SER A 80 -4.57 18.94 -9.54
CA SER A 80 -4.84 19.66 -8.29
C SER A 80 -6.27 19.36 -7.83
N GLY A 81 -6.59 19.70 -6.57
CA GLY A 81 -7.95 19.62 -6.05
C GLY A 81 -8.56 18.23 -6.09
N VAL A 82 -9.83 18.13 -6.44
CA VAL A 82 -10.60 16.87 -6.49
C VAL A 82 -9.99 15.87 -7.49
N ALA A 83 -9.47 16.35 -8.62
CA ALA A 83 -8.82 15.47 -9.60
C ALA A 83 -7.58 14.76 -9.01
N ALA A 84 -6.74 15.47 -8.25
CA ALA A 84 -5.59 14.90 -7.57
C ALA A 84 -6.01 13.95 -6.44
N LEU A 85 -7.06 14.29 -5.66
CA LEU A 85 -7.63 13.40 -4.63
C LEU A 85 -8.11 12.08 -5.24
N ARG A 86 -8.86 12.16 -6.35
CA ARG A 86 -9.37 10.98 -7.05
C ARG A 86 -8.22 10.08 -7.54
N ALA A 87 -7.21 10.68 -8.19
CA ALA A 87 -6.05 9.95 -8.69
C ALA A 87 -5.26 9.30 -7.56
N PHE A 88 -5.02 10.02 -6.45
CA PHE A 88 -4.37 9.49 -5.26
C PHE A 88 -5.11 8.27 -4.71
N CYS A 89 -6.41 8.41 -4.44
CA CYS A 89 -7.21 7.33 -3.85
C CYS A 89 -7.30 6.10 -4.78
N ALA A 90 -7.38 6.30 -6.09
CA ALA A 90 -7.43 5.22 -7.06
C ALA A 90 -6.14 4.38 -7.07
N GLU A 91 -4.98 4.98 -6.73
CA GLU A 91 -3.72 4.24 -6.63
C GLU A 91 -3.59 3.41 -5.35
N VAL A 92 -4.33 3.73 -4.31
CA VAL A 92 -4.33 3.00 -3.04
C VAL A 92 -5.44 1.95 -2.97
N LEU A 93 -6.60 2.24 -3.59
CA LEU A 93 -7.74 1.31 -3.63
C LEU A 93 -7.38 0.04 -4.41
N PRO A 94 -7.80 -1.14 -3.96
CA PRO A 94 -7.52 -2.43 -4.60
C PRO A 94 -8.42 -2.64 -5.84
N LEU A 95 -8.19 -1.85 -6.90
CA LEU A 95 -9.01 -1.82 -8.11
C LEU A 95 -8.61 -2.86 -9.16
N ASP A 96 -7.45 -3.47 -9.02
CA ASP A 96 -6.92 -4.51 -9.91
C ASP A 96 -6.15 -5.59 -9.14
N GLU A 97 -5.73 -6.62 -9.86
CA GLU A 97 -5.02 -7.77 -9.28
C GLU A 97 -3.71 -7.36 -8.59
N GLU A 98 -2.97 -6.39 -9.13
CA GLU A 98 -1.71 -5.91 -8.54
C GLU A 98 -1.97 -5.30 -7.16
N ARG A 99 -2.95 -4.39 -7.05
CA ARG A 99 -3.31 -3.71 -5.80
C ARG A 99 -3.97 -4.65 -4.80
N VAL A 100 -4.72 -5.65 -5.26
CA VAL A 100 -5.23 -6.74 -4.39
C VAL A 100 -4.08 -7.55 -3.81
N ASN A 101 -3.05 -7.86 -4.60
CA ASN A 101 -1.88 -8.57 -4.11
C ASN A 101 -1.04 -7.72 -3.15
N GLU A 102 -0.95 -6.41 -3.36
CA GLU A 102 -0.36 -5.46 -2.40
C GLU A 102 -1.11 -5.49 -1.06
N ALA A 103 -2.45 -5.49 -1.07
CA ALA A 103 -3.27 -5.61 0.16
C ALA A 103 -2.95 -6.89 0.95
N ARG A 104 -2.70 -8.01 0.27
CA ARG A 104 -2.31 -9.28 0.90
C ARG A 104 -0.95 -9.25 1.59
N ILE A 105 -0.10 -8.27 1.29
CA ILE A 105 1.18 -8.04 1.98
C ILE A 105 0.98 -7.11 3.17
N VAL A 106 0.24 -6.01 2.97
CA VAL A 106 0.12 -4.99 4.01
C VAL A 106 -0.73 -5.45 5.18
N ILE A 107 -1.75 -6.29 4.97
CA ILE A 107 -2.61 -6.80 6.04
C ILE A 107 -1.84 -7.66 7.06
N PRO A 108 -1.03 -8.66 6.68
CA PRO A 108 -0.16 -9.38 7.61
C PRO A 108 0.85 -8.48 8.33
N PHE A 109 1.36 -7.44 7.67
CA PHE A 109 2.20 -6.44 8.31
C PHE A 109 1.42 -5.69 9.41
N TRP A 110 0.21 -5.22 9.13
CA TRP A 110 -0.64 -4.55 10.13
C TRP A 110 -0.94 -5.45 11.33
N GLN A 111 -1.24 -6.74 11.08
CA GLN A 111 -1.47 -7.70 12.16
C GLN A 111 -0.25 -7.81 13.08
N LYS A 112 0.97 -7.82 12.55
CA LYS A 112 2.19 -7.84 13.35
C LYS A 112 2.42 -6.51 14.06
N ALA A 113 2.17 -5.38 13.41
CA ALA A 113 2.31 -4.04 13.96
C ALA A 113 1.46 -3.82 15.24
N LEU A 114 0.39 -4.61 15.45
CA LEU A 114 -0.39 -4.58 16.69
C LEU A 114 0.46 -4.95 17.93
N ASN A 115 1.54 -5.70 17.76
CA ASN A 115 2.38 -6.22 18.85
C ASN A 115 3.88 -5.88 18.67
N ASP A 116 4.23 -5.05 17.69
CA ASP A 116 5.60 -4.65 17.37
C ASP A 116 5.67 -3.13 17.22
N ALA A 117 6.38 -2.47 18.12
CA ALA A 117 6.43 -1.01 18.21
C ALA A 117 7.12 -0.37 17.00
N ASP A 118 8.15 -1.01 16.43
CA ASP A 118 8.88 -0.47 15.27
C ASP A 118 8.01 -0.57 13.99
N MET A 119 7.29 -1.69 13.82
CA MET A 119 6.33 -1.83 12.73
C MET A 119 5.15 -0.87 12.88
N ALA A 120 4.64 -0.67 14.09
CA ALA A 120 3.58 0.30 14.38
C ALA A 120 4.03 1.74 14.06
N ALA A 121 5.26 2.10 14.42
CA ALA A 121 5.83 3.41 14.12
C ALA A 121 5.96 3.64 12.60
N LEU A 122 6.46 2.65 11.86
CA LEU A 122 6.57 2.71 10.39
C LEU A 122 5.19 2.88 9.74
N HIS A 123 4.17 2.13 10.20
CA HIS A 123 2.81 2.29 9.71
C HIS A 123 2.26 3.69 9.98
N SER A 124 2.42 4.18 11.22
CA SER A 124 1.95 5.50 11.63
C SER A 124 2.59 6.62 10.81
N GLU A 125 3.90 6.54 10.56
CA GLU A 125 4.62 7.49 9.70
C GLU A 125 4.10 7.48 8.27
N SER A 126 3.91 6.28 7.69
CA SER A 126 3.37 6.11 6.34
C SER A 126 1.97 6.72 6.21
N MET A 127 1.08 6.48 7.17
CA MET A 127 -0.27 7.03 7.17
C MET A 127 -0.27 8.55 7.37
N SER A 128 0.63 9.08 8.19
CA SER A 128 0.81 10.52 8.40
C SER A 128 1.25 11.24 7.11
N GLN A 129 2.12 10.63 6.31
CA GLN A 129 2.51 11.17 5.00
C GLN A 129 1.31 11.25 4.06
N TRP A 130 0.52 10.19 3.95
CA TRP A 130 -0.68 10.17 3.11
C TRP A 130 -1.74 11.16 3.60
N HIS A 131 -1.99 11.20 4.92
CA HIS A 131 -2.92 12.15 5.52
C HIS A 131 -2.54 13.60 5.17
N THR A 132 -1.26 13.96 5.29
CA THR A 132 -0.75 15.30 4.95
C THR A 132 -0.99 15.62 3.48
N THR A 133 -0.70 14.67 2.58
CA THR A 133 -0.89 14.86 1.13
C THR A 133 -2.36 15.01 0.77
N ILE A 134 -3.24 14.15 1.30
CA ILE A 134 -4.68 14.23 1.07
C ILE A 134 -5.24 15.55 1.59
N THR A 135 -4.85 15.97 2.81
CA THR A 135 -5.27 17.26 3.40
C THR A 135 -4.87 18.43 2.50
N ALA A 136 -3.66 18.41 1.93
CA ALA A 136 -3.21 19.45 1.01
C ALA A 136 -4.05 19.50 -0.28
N HIS A 137 -4.42 18.35 -0.85
CA HIS A 137 -5.31 18.28 -2.01
C HIS A 137 -6.73 18.76 -1.67
N CYS A 138 -7.25 18.43 -0.47
CA CYS A 138 -8.55 18.96 0.01
C CYS A 138 -8.51 20.49 0.11
N ALA A 139 -7.45 21.06 0.70
CA ALA A 139 -7.30 22.51 0.80
C ALA A 139 -7.24 23.19 -0.56
N ALA A 140 -6.52 22.59 -1.53
CA ALA A 140 -6.47 23.10 -2.90
C ALA A 140 -7.86 23.03 -3.58
N ALA A 141 -8.60 21.92 -3.43
CA ALA A 141 -9.95 21.76 -3.94
C ALA A 141 -10.92 22.80 -3.34
N ARG A 142 -10.82 23.07 -2.05
CA ARG A 142 -11.63 24.07 -1.36
C ARG A 142 -11.31 25.49 -1.85
N ALA A 143 -10.03 25.81 -2.02
CA ALA A 143 -9.60 27.10 -2.56
C ALA A 143 -10.08 27.30 -4.01
N ALA A 144 -10.22 26.23 -4.78
CA ALA A 144 -10.79 26.25 -6.15
C ALA A 144 -12.32 26.25 -6.19
N GLY A 145 -13.00 26.12 -5.03
CA GLY A 145 -14.47 26.03 -4.96
C GLY A 145 -15.04 24.66 -5.36
N GLU A 146 -14.20 23.64 -5.46
CA GLU A 146 -14.60 22.27 -5.81
C GLU A 146 -15.17 21.49 -4.61
N ILE A 147 -14.82 21.89 -3.38
CA ILE A 147 -15.33 21.34 -2.11
C ILE A 147 -16.11 22.45 -1.38
N ALA A 148 -17.39 22.18 -1.12
CA ALA A 148 -18.29 23.10 -0.41
C ALA A 148 -18.73 22.57 0.98
N THR A 149 -18.50 21.29 1.28
CA THR A 149 -18.84 20.70 2.58
C THR A 149 -18.22 21.48 3.74
N PRO A 150 -18.93 21.66 4.88
CA PRO A 150 -18.40 22.30 6.09
C PRO A 150 -17.41 21.40 6.85
N ILE A 151 -17.24 20.13 6.45
CA ILE A 151 -16.30 19.19 7.05
C ILE A 151 -14.87 19.69 6.78
N GLY A 152 -14.03 19.74 7.83
CA GLY A 152 -12.64 20.18 7.71
C GLY A 152 -11.79 19.21 6.89
N ASP A 153 -10.76 19.73 6.21
CA ASP A 153 -9.91 18.98 5.28
C ASP A 153 -9.21 17.76 5.93
N ALA A 154 -8.78 17.89 7.18
CA ALA A 154 -8.21 16.78 7.95
C ALA A 154 -9.23 15.65 8.18
N ALA A 155 -10.48 15.99 8.51
CA ALA A 155 -11.53 14.98 8.71
C ALA A 155 -11.93 14.30 7.39
N VAL A 156 -11.88 15.00 6.26
CA VAL A 156 -12.04 14.40 4.92
C VAL A 156 -10.87 13.42 4.66
N ALA A 157 -9.63 13.81 4.99
CA ALA A 157 -8.46 12.95 4.84
C ALA A 157 -8.57 11.68 5.71
N ASP A 158 -8.99 11.80 6.97
CA ASP A 158 -9.24 10.65 7.86
C ASP A 158 -10.27 9.70 7.25
N HIS A 159 -11.37 10.24 6.70
CA HIS A 159 -12.41 9.42 6.10
C HIS A 159 -11.90 8.67 4.86
N LEU A 160 -11.19 9.35 3.97
CA LEU A 160 -10.61 8.74 2.77
C LEU A 160 -9.59 7.64 3.12
N LEU A 161 -8.71 7.89 4.11
CA LEU A 161 -7.78 6.87 4.58
C LEU A 161 -8.51 5.64 5.12
N ASN A 162 -9.49 5.84 6.01
CA ASN A 162 -10.28 4.74 6.58
C ASN A 162 -11.02 3.95 5.50
N MET A 163 -11.58 4.63 4.49
CA MET A 163 -12.24 3.99 3.35
C MET A 163 -11.25 3.12 2.56
N MET A 164 -10.07 3.65 2.22
CA MET A 164 -9.07 2.92 1.45
C MET A 164 -8.53 1.71 2.22
N LEU A 165 -8.19 1.86 3.50
CA LEU A 165 -7.70 0.76 4.35
C LEU A 165 -8.79 -0.31 4.56
N GLY A 166 -10.03 0.10 4.80
CA GLY A 166 -11.18 -0.80 4.91
C GLY A 166 -11.43 -1.59 3.63
N ALA A 167 -11.34 -0.92 2.47
CA ALA A 167 -11.49 -1.56 1.17
C ALA A 167 -10.43 -2.65 0.92
N GLN A 168 -9.17 -2.40 1.29
CA GLN A 168 -8.10 -3.39 1.17
C GLN A 168 -8.42 -4.67 1.98
N ILE A 169 -8.92 -4.52 3.21
CA ILE A 169 -9.30 -5.65 4.06
C ILE A 169 -10.45 -6.43 3.43
N VAL A 170 -11.52 -5.74 3.02
CA VAL A 170 -12.70 -6.37 2.44
C VAL A 170 -12.36 -7.16 1.18
N VAL A 171 -11.57 -6.57 0.28
CA VAL A 171 -11.17 -7.23 -0.97
C VAL A 171 -10.27 -8.43 -0.72
N ALA A 172 -9.26 -8.28 0.15
CA ALA A 172 -8.34 -9.39 0.43
C ALA A 172 -9.02 -10.59 1.10
N LEU A 173 -10.12 -10.37 1.83
CA LEU A 173 -10.93 -11.40 2.46
C LEU A 173 -12.01 -11.98 1.55
N SER A 174 -12.34 -11.31 0.45
CA SER A 174 -13.39 -11.77 -0.48
C SER A 174 -12.82 -12.83 -1.43
N PRO A 175 -13.55 -13.93 -1.69
CA PRO A 175 -13.21 -14.85 -2.77
C PRO A 175 -13.19 -14.10 -4.11
N ALA A 176 -12.21 -14.41 -4.97
CA ALA A 176 -12.03 -13.74 -6.26
C ALA A 176 -13.31 -13.74 -7.13
N GLU A 177 -14.17 -14.73 -6.96
CA GLU A 177 -15.43 -14.90 -7.70
C GLU A 177 -16.57 -14.00 -7.19
N HIS A 178 -16.42 -13.37 -6.02
CA HIS A 178 -17.49 -12.60 -5.35
C HIS A 178 -17.17 -11.12 -5.22
N PHE A 179 -16.05 -10.64 -5.82
CA PHE A 179 -15.70 -9.24 -5.74
C PHE A 179 -16.52 -8.42 -6.74
N SER A 180 -17.69 -7.96 -6.28
CA SER A 180 -18.61 -7.12 -7.07
C SER A 180 -18.72 -5.68 -6.57
N GLN A 181 -17.85 -5.25 -5.63
CA GLN A 181 -17.93 -3.88 -5.12
C GLN A 181 -17.33 -2.90 -6.14
N ASP A 182 -18.12 -1.91 -6.53
CA ASP A 182 -17.67 -0.78 -7.32
C ASP A 182 -16.96 0.24 -6.41
N LEU A 183 -15.72 -0.04 -6.06
CA LEU A 183 -14.91 0.85 -5.21
C LEU A 183 -14.63 2.20 -5.89
N ALA A 184 -14.46 2.21 -7.21
CA ALA A 184 -14.27 3.45 -7.96
C ALA A 184 -15.51 4.31 -7.89
N GLY A 185 -16.69 3.73 -8.10
CA GLY A 185 -17.95 4.43 -7.96
C GLY A 185 -18.24 4.88 -6.52
N GLN A 186 -17.86 4.11 -5.51
CA GLN A 186 -17.95 4.55 -4.12
C GLN A 186 -17.07 5.78 -3.84
N LEU A 187 -15.85 5.82 -4.36
CA LEU A 187 -14.97 6.97 -4.28
C LEU A 187 -15.60 8.18 -4.99
N ASP A 188 -16.04 8.00 -6.23
CA ASP A 188 -16.64 9.08 -7.04
C ASP A 188 -17.92 9.65 -6.37
N ASN A 189 -18.76 8.79 -5.80
CA ASN A 189 -19.93 9.20 -5.04
C ASN A 189 -19.56 10.01 -3.79
N TYR A 190 -18.52 9.56 -3.04
CA TYR A 190 -18.06 10.30 -1.88
C TYR A 190 -17.49 11.66 -2.26
N LEU A 191 -16.65 11.74 -3.28
CA LEU A 191 -16.11 13.03 -3.76
C LEU A 191 -17.20 13.97 -4.24
N ALA A 192 -18.26 13.46 -4.89
CA ALA A 192 -19.42 14.25 -5.30
C ALA A 192 -20.17 14.84 -4.09
N LEU A 193 -20.27 14.09 -2.97
CA LEU A 193 -20.88 14.62 -1.72
C LEU A 193 -20.07 15.75 -1.09
N LEU A 194 -18.79 15.88 -1.38
CA LEU A 194 -17.95 16.98 -0.88
C LEU A 194 -18.18 18.29 -1.66
N ALA A 195 -18.66 18.19 -2.91
CA ALA A 195 -18.92 19.35 -3.76
C ALA A 195 -20.19 20.12 -3.35
N GLY A 196 -21.13 19.48 -2.65
CA GLY A 196 -22.37 20.08 -2.13
C GLY A 196 -23.54 19.87 -3.07
#